data_2fcf13268779da9383711e16b826f45a
#
_entry.id   2fcf13268779da9383711e16b826f45a
#
_cell.length_a   1.000
_cell.length_b   1.000
_cell.length_c   1.000
_cell.angle_alpha   90.00
_cell.angle_beta   90.00
_cell.angle_gamma   90.00
#
_symmetry.space_group_name_H-M   'P 1'
#
loop_
_entity.id
_entity.type
_entity.pdbx_description
1 polymer ?
#
loop_
_entity_poly.entity_id
_entity_poly.type
_entity_poly.pdbx_seq_one_letter_code
_entity_poly.pdbx_strand_id
1 'polypeptide(L)'
;MPSEFSNSLALITGGTSGIGLAIAESLADEGVQVIAAGLNPSGSTHDNIRMEELDVTDAGAVERLVSDCGELHHLVNGAGIIRRQEEYNTEDFATVLEVNLIATHRLCTLCQPKLEASAGSIVNIGSLYSHFGAPHAPGYAASKGGVVQLTKSLAAAWAPNGIRVNALVPGWIETAFTKAIRNDPESNKDILKRTPMGRWGRPEEVAAAAMFLLSSKASFITGAVLPIDGGYLIR
;
A
#
# COMPACT_ATOMS: atom_id res chain seq x y z
N MET A 1 14.64 -11.50 -22.87
CA MET A 1 15.13 -12.08 -21.60
C MET A 1 13.94 -12.16 -20.68
N PRO A 2 13.79 -13.19 -19.84
CA PRO A 2 12.70 -13.23 -18.88
C PRO A 2 12.78 -11.99 -17.98
N SER A 3 11.61 -11.47 -17.56
CA SER A 3 11.52 -10.36 -16.60
C SER A 3 12.22 -10.75 -15.29
N GLU A 4 12.78 -9.78 -14.57
CA GLU A 4 13.36 -9.99 -13.23
C GLU A 4 12.31 -10.47 -12.21
N PHE A 5 11.04 -10.31 -12.53
CA PHE A 5 9.91 -10.75 -11.74
C PHE A 5 9.35 -12.14 -12.12
N SER A 6 9.93 -12.79 -13.14
CA SER A 6 9.44 -14.09 -13.65
C SER A 6 9.39 -15.15 -12.54
N ASN A 7 8.30 -15.91 -12.49
CA ASN A 7 8.04 -16.97 -11.50
C ASN A 7 7.92 -16.48 -10.05
N SER A 8 7.59 -15.22 -9.82
CA SER A 8 7.33 -14.69 -8.48
C SER A 8 5.84 -14.63 -8.15
N LEU A 9 5.53 -14.62 -6.85
CA LEU A 9 4.20 -14.44 -6.30
C LEU A 9 4.15 -13.15 -5.49
N ALA A 10 3.12 -12.35 -5.71
CA ALA A 10 2.82 -11.16 -4.93
C ALA A 10 1.45 -11.28 -4.22
N LEU A 11 1.39 -10.85 -2.96
CA LEU A 11 0.14 -10.62 -2.23
C LEU A 11 -0.07 -9.11 -2.07
N ILE A 12 -1.23 -8.61 -2.49
CA ILE A 12 -1.57 -7.20 -2.44
C ILE A 12 -2.89 -7.02 -1.71
N THR A 13 -2.87 -6.48 -0.50
CA THR A 13 -4.11 -6.06 0.18
C THR A 13 -4.56 -4.68 -0.31
N GLY A 14 -5.88 -4.47 -0.40
CA GLY A 14 -6.42 -3.32 -1.14
C GLY A 14 -6.14 -3.41 -2.64
N GLY A 15 -5.80 -4.59 -3.15
CA GLY A 15 -5.44 -4.87 -4.55
C GLY A 15 -6.62 -4.89 -5.52
N THR A 16 -7.85 -4.77 -5.02
CA THR A 16 -9.06 -4.87 -5.85
C THR A 16 -9.49 -3.55 -6.48
N SER A 17 -8.82 -2.43 -6.16
CA SER A 17 -9.14 -1.10 -6.70
C SER A 17 -7.98 -0.11 -6.59
N GLY A 18 -8.09 1.01 -7.31
CA GLY A 18 -7.22 2.18 -7.18
C GLY A 18 -5.72 1.88 -7.28
N ILE A 19 -4.93 2.37 -6.32
CA ILE A 19 -3.46 2.20 -6.31
C ILE A 19 -3.08 0.73 -6.23
N GLY A 20 -3.74 -0.05 -5.36
CA GLY A 20 -3.42 -1.47 -5.20
C GLY A 20 -3.68 -2.28 -6.47
N LEU A 21 -4.78 -1.99 -7.18
CA LEU A 21 -5.07 -2.63 -8.47
C LEU A 21 -4.04 -2.26 -9.54
N ALA A 22 -3.66 -0.98 -9.64
CA ALA A 22 -2.63 -0.56 -10.59
C ALA A 22 -1.27 -1.25 -10.33
N ILE A 23 -0.92 -1.47 -9.05
CA ILE A 23 0.27 -2.25 -8.69
C ILE A 23 0.11 -3.72 -9.11
N ALA A 24 -1.08 -4.30 -8.87
CA ALA A 24 -1.38 -5.68 -9.24
C ALA A 24 -1.25 -5.90 -10.75
N GLU A 25 -1.83 -5.02 -11.55
CA GLU A 25 -1.77 -5.07 -13.01
C GLU A 25 -0.34 -4.89 -13.52
N SER A 26 0.40 -3.91 -12.98
CA SER A 26 1.80 -3.70 -13.36
C SER A 26 2.71 -4.90 -13.07
N LEU A 27 2.50 -5.59 -11.93
CA LEU A 27 3.22 -6.82 -11.60
C LEU A 27 2.81 -7.98 -12.51
N ALA A 28 1.52 -8.11 -12.79
CA ALA A 28 0.99 -9.16 -13.65
C ALA A 28 1.48 -9.03 -15.10
N ASP A 29 1.60 -7.80 -15.62
CA ASP A 29 2.18 -7.49 -16.94
C ASP A 29 3.65 -7.95 -17.05
N GLU A 30 4.38 -7.95 -15.93
CA GLU A 30 5.76 -8.46 -15.84
C GLU A 30 5.83 -9.98 -15.59
N GLY A 31 4.68 -10.68 -15.55
CA GLY A 31 4.59 -12.12 -15.40
C GLY A 31 4.55 -12.63 -13.95
N VAL A 32 4.35 -11.74 -12.97
CA VAL A 32 4.12 -12.10 -11.56
C VAL A 32 2.75 -12.75 -11.40
N GLN A 33 2.65 -13.83 -10.63
CA GLN A 33 1.37 -14.30 -10.15
C GLN A 33 0.93 -13.40 -8.99
N VAL A 34 -0.26 -12.81 -9.08
CA VAL A 34 -0.72 -11.82 -8.11
C VAL A 34 -1.98 -12.32 -7.41
N ILE A 35 -1.98 -12.25 -6.08
CA ILE A 35 -3.20 -12.36 -5.27
C ILE A 35 -3.60 -10.94 -4.88
N ALA A 36 -4.65 -10.43 -5.51
CA ALA A 36 -5.21 -9.12 -5.24
C ALA A 36 -6.38 -9.25 -4.27
N ALA A 37 -6.13 -8.99 -2.98
CA ALA A 37 -7.07 -9.19 -1.90
C ALA A 37 -7.73 -7.88 -1.46
N GLY A 38 -9.03 -7.91 -1.19
CA GLY A 38 -9.78 -6.76 -0.67
C GLY A 38 -11.27 -7.00 -0.67
N LEU A 39 -12.03 -6.01 -0.20
CA LEU A 39 -13.48 -6.06 -0.20
C LEU A 39 -14.03 -5.88 -1.63
N ASN A 40 -15.13 -6.60 -1.96
CA ASN A 40 -15.83 -6.51 -3.26
C ASN A 40 -14.90 -6.65 -4.49
N PRO A 41 -14.22 -7.80 -4.65
CA PRO A 41 -13.26 -8.03 -5.72
C PRO A 41 -13.92 -8.05 -7.10
N SER A 42 -13.73 -7.01 -7.91
CA SER A 42 -14.33 -6.89 -9.25
C SER A 42 -13.44 -6.13 -10.26
N GLY A 43 -12.15 -5.97 -9.95
CA GLY A 43 -11.33 -4.96 -10.61
C GLY A 43 -10.54 -5.40 -11.85
N SER A 44 -10.14 -6.66 -12.00
CA SER A 44 -9.27 -7.09 -13.11
C SER A 44 -9.69 -8.43 -13.72
N THR A 45 -9.44 -8.56 -15.03
CA THR A 45 -9.60 -9.81 -15.79
C THR A 45 -8.25 -10.35 -16.29
N HIS A 46 -7.12 -9.83 -15.75
CA HIS A 46 -5.79 -10.28 -16.15
C HIS A 46 -5.53 -11.72 -15.66
N ASP A 47 -5.07 -12.60 -16.55
CA ASP A 47 -4.91 -14.04 -16.28
C ASP A 47 -3.97 -14.34 -15.09
N ASN A 48 -2.98 -13.48 -14.84
CA ASN A 48 -2.04 -13.63 -13.73
C ASN A 48 -2.55 -13.03 -12.42
N ILE A 49 -3.77 -12.48 -12.37
CA ILE A 49 -4.35 -11.89 -11.15
C ILE A 49 -5.48 -12.76 -10.64
N ARG A 50 -5.29 -13.33 -9.45
CA ARG A 50 -6.36 -13.93 -8.67
C ARG A 50 -6.95 -12.88 -7.73
N MET A 51 -8.21 -12.55 -7.96
CA MET A 51 -8.98 -11.70 -7.06
C MET A 51 -9.46 -12.50 -5.86
N GLU A 52 -9.30 -11.96 -4.64
CA GLU A 52 -9.67 -12.62 -3.40
C GLU A 52 -10.46 -11.67 -2.50
N GLU A 53 -11.62 -12.13 -2.00
CA GLU A 53 -12.36 -11.34 -1.02
C GLU A 53 -11.72 -11.48 0.35
N LEU A 54 -11.32 -10.35 0.93
CA LEU A 54 -10.65 -10.31 2.22
C LEU A 54 -11.02 -9.05 3.00
N ASP A 55 -11.56 -9.24 4.20
CA ASP A 55 -11.51 -8.23 5.24
C ASP A 55 -10.20 -8.41 6.03
N VAL A 56 -9.31 -7.44 5.94
CA VAL A 56 -8.00 -7.49 6.62
C VAL A 56 -8.10 -7.45 8.16
N THR A 57 -9.28 -7.15 8.71
CA THR A 57 -9.55 -7.20 10.15
C THR A 57 -9.92 -8.60 10.64
N ASP A 58 -10.37 -9.49 9.75
CA ASP A 58 -10.58 -10.91 10.07
C ASP A 58 -9.23 -11.64 10.10
N ALA A 59 -8.68 -11.77 11.32
CA ALA A 59 -7.39 -12.44 11.54
C ALA A 59 -7.36 -13.87 11.00
N GLY A 60 -8.47 -14.62 11.17
CA GLY A 60 -8.55 -15.99 10.69
C GLY A 60 -8.58 -16.10 9.17
N ALA A 61 -9.26 -15.16 8.48
CA ALA A 61 -9.24 -15.11 7.02
C ALA A 61 -7.85 -14.74 6.50
N VAL A 62 -7.17 -13.77 7.13
CA VAL A 62 -5.80 -13.40 6.80
C VAL A 62 -4.83 -14.57 6.98
N GLU A 63 -4.91 -15.29 8.10
CA GLU A 63 -4.07 -16.47 8.36
C GLU A 63 -4.29 -17.57 7.32
N ARG A 64 -5.53 -17.87 6.97
CA ARG A 64 -5.85 -18.86 5.91
C ARG A 64 -5.24 -18.43 4.58
N LEU A 65 -5.48 -17.18 4.15
CA LEU A 65 -4.96 -16.67 2.89
C LEU A 65 -3.44 -16.75 2.82
N VAL A 66 -2.73 -16.32 3.88
CA VAL A 66 -1.26 -16.38 3.93
C VAL A 66 -0.77 -17.82 3.96
N SER A 67 -1.45 -18.73 4.66
CA SER A 67 -1.12 -20.17 4.69
C SER A 67 -1.18 -20.78 3.28
N ASP A 68 -2.24 -20.44 2.53
CA ASP A 68 -2.49 -20.94 1.18
C ASP A 68 -1.58 -20.33 0.12
N CYS A 69 -0.89 -19.22 0.43
CA CYS A 69 0.18 -18.70 -0.43
C CYS A 69 1.35 -19.69 -0.45
N GLY A 70 1.84 -20.00 -1.63
CA GLY A 70 3.11 -20.73 -1.83
C GLY A 70 4.32 -19.91 -1.36
N GLU A 71 5.39 -19.95 -2.12
CA GLU A 71 6.56 -19.10 -1.94
C GLU A 71 6.17 -17.65 -2.27
N LEU A 72 6.29 -16.75 -1.31
CA LEU A 72 5.89 -15.35 -1.45
C LEU A 72 7.12 -14.48 -1.65
N HIS A 73 7.15 -13.68 -2.72
CA HIS A 73 8.27 -12.80 -3.07
C HIS A 73 7.97 -11.34 -2.75
N HIS A 74 6.70 -10.93 -2.86
CA HIS A 74 6.32 -9.53 -2.70
C HIS A 74 5.04 -9.41 -1.87
N LEU A 75 5.05 -8.49 -0.90
CA LEU A 75 3.87 -8.09 -0.14
C LEU A 75 3.62 -6.59 -0.33
N VAL A 76 2.41 -6.23 -0.73
CA VAL A 76 1.98 -4.83 -0.77
C VAL A 76 0.80 -4.63 0.17
N ASN A 77 0.98 -3.81 1.20
CA ASN A 77 -0.07 -3.45 2.14
C ASN A 77 -0.73 -2.15 1.71
N GLY A 78 -1.81 -2.26 0.90
CA GLY A 78 -2.55 -1.14 0.35
C GLY A 78 -3.98 -0.98 0.90
N ALA A 79 -4.46 -1.91 1.72
CA ALA A 79 -5.76 -1.77 2.38
C ALA A 79 -5.77 -0.56 3.32
N GLY A 80 -6.85 0.21 3.31
CA GLY A 80 -6.98 1.36 4.19
C GLY A 80 -8.31 2.08 4.05
N ILE A 81 -8.74 2.68 5.15
CA ILE A 81 -9.96 3.48 5.26
C ILE A 81 -9.68 4.83 5.91
N ILE A 82 -10.56 5.78 5.66
CA ILE A 82 -10.63 7.08 6.34
C ILE A 82 -12.08 7.37 6.70
N ARG A 83 -12.36 7.75 7.93
CA ARG A 83 -13.70 8.08 8.43
C ARG A 83 -13.87 9.58 8.74
N ARG A 84 -12.83 10.35 8.50
CA ARG A 84 -12.84 11.83 8.65
C ARG A 84 -13.32 12.26 10.04
N GLN A 85 -14.29 13.18 10.12
CA GLN A 85 -14.79 13.74 11.38
C GLN A 85 -15.29 12.70 12.39
N GLU A 86 -15.75 11.55 11.90
CA GLU A 86 -16.18 10.43 12.74
C GLU A 86 -15.03 9.89 13.61
N GLU A 87 -13.79 10.07 13.19
CA GLU A 87 -12.58 9.61 13.90
C GLU A 87 -12.30 10.34 15.23
N TYR A 88 -13.08 11.37 15.56
CA TYR A 88 -13.10 11.95 16.92
C TYR A 88 -13.86 11.09 17.93
N ASN A 89 -14.65 10.13 17.44
CA ASN A 89 -15.21 9.05 18.24
C ASN A 89 -14.16 7.94 18.41
N THR A 90 -14.03 7.41 19.62
CA THR A 90 -13.01 6.39 19.95
C THR A 90 -13.19 5.10 19.16
N GLU A 91 -14.41 4.67 18.86
CA GLU A 91 -14.70 3.44 18.13
C GLU A 91 -14.26 3.56 16.66
N ASP A 92 -14.58 4.68 16.02
CA ASP A 92 -14.16 4.96 14.64
C ASP A 92 -12.65 5.15 14.53
N PHE A 93 -12.04 5.83 15.48
CA PHE A 93 -10.60 5.95 15.59
C PHE A 93 -9.94 4.57 15.68
N ALA A 94 -10.42 3.69 16.59
CA ALA A 94 -9.90 2.35 16.74
C ALA A 94 -10.07 1.51 15.47
N THR A 95 -11.21 1.62 14.81
CA THR A 95 -11.47 0.93 13.52
C THR A 95 -10.49 1.35 12.44
N VAL A 96 -10.17 2.64 12.33
CA VAL A 96 -9.18 3.13 11.37
C VAL A 96 -7.78 2.60 11.69
N LEU A 97 -7.41 2.55 12.97
CA LEU A 97 -6.12 1.95 13.39
C LEU A 97 -6.07 0.46 13.09
N GLU A 98 -7.15 -0.28 13.36
CA GLU A 98 -7.21 -1.72 13.11
C GLU A 98 -6.97 -2.02 11.63
N VAL A 99 -7.69 -1.37 10.72
CA VAL A 99 -7.56 -1.60 9.28
C VAL A 99 -6.20 -1.14 8.75
N ASN A 100 -5.79 0.10 9.09
CA ASN A 100 -4.66 0.72 8.41
C ASN A 100 -3.30 0.31 8.99
N LEU A 101 -3.22 0.04 10.28
CA LEU A 101 -1.96 -0.19 10.99
C LEU A 101 -1.84 -1.61 11.55
N ILE A 102 -2.83 -2.07 12.32
CA ILE A 102 -2.75 -3.36 12.98
C ILE A 102 -2.81 -4.50 11.96
N ALA A 103 -3.70 -4.41 10.97
CA ALA A 103 -3.76 -5.37 9.87
C ALA A 103 -2.48 -5.36 9.03
N THR A 104 -1.89 -4.19 8.75
CA THR A 104 -0.59 -4.07 8.08
C THR A 104 0.51 -4.81 8.85
N HIS A 105 0.59 -4.60 10.17
CA HIS A 105 1.55 -5.31 11.02
C HIS A 105 1.31 -6.83 11.00
N ARG A 106 0.05 -7.26 11.14
CA ARG A 106 -0.35 -8.69 11.11
C ARG A 106 0.10 -9.37 9.81
N LEU A 107 -0.19 -8.75 8.67
CA LEU A 107 0.22 -9.26 7.35
C LEU A 107 1.74 -9.33 7.21
N CYS A 108 2.46 -8.28 7.57
CA CYS A 108 3.92 -8.30 7.55
C CYS A 108 4.48 -9.45 8.37
N THR A 109 3.98 -9.67 9.60
CA THR A 109 4.45 -10.71 10.51
C THR A 109 4.12 -12.12 10.00
N LEU A 110 2.90 -12.35 9.52
CA LEU A 110 2.49 -13.65 8.99
C LEU A 110 3.23 -14.02 7.70
N CYS A 111 3.53 -13.04 6.85
CA CYS A 111 4.24 -13.26 5.59
C CYS A 111 5.76 -13.37 5.78
N GLN A 112 6.30 -12.92 6.92
CA GLN A 112 7.76 -12.85 7.14
C GLN A 112 8.51 -14.14 6.84
N PRO A 113 8.09 -15.35 7.29
CA PRO A 113 8.85 -16.58 7.02
C PRO A 113 8.91 -16.92 5.54
N LYS A 114 7.84 -16.63 4.78
CA LYS A 114 7.78 -16.87 3.33
C LYS A 114 8.65 -15.89 2.55
N LEU A 115 8.64 -14.61 2.98
CA LEU A 115 9.49 -13.56 2.41
C LEU A 115 10.98 -13.77 2.72
N GLU A 116 11.30 -14.30 3.90
CA GLU A 116 12.68 -14.67 4.25
C GLU A 116 13.21 -15.79 3.33
N ALA A 117 12.39 -16.79 3.04
CA ALA A 117 12.76 -17.89 2.15
C ALA A 117 13.10 -17.43 0.71
N SER A 118 12.45 -16.37 0.25
CA SER A 118 12.63 -15.80 -1.11
C SER A 118 13.55 -14.57 -1.16
N ALA A 119 14.11 -14.12 -0.02
CA ALA A 119 14.75 -12.80 0.11
C ALA A 119 13.86 -11.66 -0.44
N GLY A 120 12.60 -11.70 -0.08
CA GLY A 120 11.52 -10.91 -0.68
C GLY A 120 11.48 -9.45 -0.25
N SER A 121 10.42 -8.77 -0.69
CA SER A 121 10.26 -7.33 -0.45
C SER A 121 8.83 -6.96 -0.04
N ILE A 122 8.72 -5.93 0.81
CA ILE A 122 7.46 -5.37 1.31
C ILE A 122 7.37 -3.90 0.90
N VAL A 123 6.21 -3.50 0.38
CA VAL A 123 5.84 -2.10 0.19
C VAL A 123 4.58 -1.80 0.98
N ASN A 124 4.69 -0.86 1.92
CA ASN A 124 3.56 -0.36 2.70
C ASN A 124 3.05 0.97 2.14
N ILE A 125 1.73 1.13 2.04
CA ILE A 125 1.15 2.39 1.54
C ILE A 125 0.89 3.33 2.71
N GLY A 126 1.73 4.34 2.82
CA GLY A 126 1.58 5.50 3.70
C GLY A 126 0.59 6.52 3.15
N SER A 127 0.80 7.79 3.48
CA SER A 127 0.00 8.94 3.02
C SER A 127 0.79 10.24 3.25
N LEU A 128 0.38 11.33 2.62
CA LEU A 128 0.80 12.68 3.02
C LEU A 128 0.61 12.91 4.53
N TYR A 129 -0.49 12.39 5.09
CA TYR A 129 -0.79 12.44 6.51
C TYR A 129 0.13 11.59 7.40
N SER A 130 1.08 10.88 6.82
CA SER A 130 2.21 10.31 7.58
C SER A 130 3.22 11.37 8.03
N HIS A 131 3.20 12.56 7.43
CA HIS A 131 4.17 13.64 7.66
C HIS A 131 3.57 14.86 8.35
N PHE A 132 2.26 15.09 8.26
CA PHE A 132 1.59 16.19 8.93
C PHE A 132 0.19 15.79 9.42
N GLY A 133 -0.36 16.56 10.37
CA GLY A 133 -1.68 16.27 10.94
C GLY A 133 -2.82 16.48 9.95
N ALA A 134 -3.88 15.70 10.12
CA ALA A 134 -5.15 15.85 9.41
C ALA A 134 -6.24 16.28 10.39
N PRO A 135 -6.60 17.58 10.46
CA PRO A 135 -7.59 18.06 11.43
C PRO A 135 -8.96 17.38 11.30
N HIS A 136 -9.27 16.85 10.13
CA HIS A 136 -10.52 16.15 9.84
C HIS A 136 -10.42 14.62 9.92
N ALA A 137 -9.23 14.05 10.18
CA ALA A 137 -9.00 12.60 10.19
C ALA A 137 -7.81 12.24 11.09
N PRO A 138 -7.93 12.41 12.43
CA PRO A 138 -6.82 12.18 13.36
C PRO A 138 -6.40 10.70 13.43
N GLY A 139 -7.34 9.77 13.36
CA GLY A 139 -7.07 8.34 13.35
C GLY A 139 -6.33 7.90 12.08
N TYR A 140 -6.75 8.43 10.93
CA TYR A 140 -6.05 8.17 9.66
C TYR A 140 -4.61 8.69 9.70
N ALA A 141 -4.40 9.94 10.16
CA ALA A 141 -3.06 10.50 10.27
C ALA A 141 -2.18 9.69 11.25
N ALA A 142 -2.71 9.33 12.42
CA ALA A 142 -2.02 8.49 13.39
C ALA A 142 -1.67 7.12 12.79
N SER A 143 -2.62 6.45 12.10
CA SER A 143 -2.38 5.16 11.47
C SER A 143 -1.29 5.21 10.40
N LYS A 144 -1.34 6.23 9.52
CA LYS A 144 -0.37 6.36 8.41
C LYS A 144 1.01 6.82 8.90
N GLY A 145 1.09 7.63 9.96
CA GLY A 145 2.32 7.90 10.69
C GLY A 145 2.90 6.62 11.30
N GLY A 146 2.04 5.80 11.92
CA GLY A 146 2.41 4.49 12.46
C GLY A 146 2.95 3.53 11.40
N VAL A 147 2.33 3.46 10.23
CA VAL A 147 2.80 2.63 9.09
C VAL A 147 4.22 3.01 8.67
N VAL A 148 4.55 4.30 8.63
CA VAL A 148 5.90 4.75 8.29
C VAL A 148 6.92 4.32 9.34
N GLN A 149 6.61 4.45 10.64
CA GLN A 149 7.52 3.99 11.69
C GLN A 149 7.61 2.46 11.77
N LEU A 150 6.50 1.76 11.56
CA LEU A 150 6.47 0.30 11.43
C LEU A 150 7.40 -0.16 10.30
N THR A 151 7.31 0.46 9.13
CA THR A 151 8.18 0.18 7.97
C THR A 151 9.65 0.25 8.35
N LYS A 152 10.09 1.33 9.02
CA LYS A 152 11.49 1.49 9.45
C LYS A 152 11.92 0.44 10.46
N SER A 153 11.04 0.11 11.41
CA SER A 153 11.32 -0.89 12.44
C SER A 153 11.49 -2.29 11.84
N LEU A 154 10.57 -2.67 10.94
CA LEU A 154 10.64 -3.96 10.25
C LEU A 154 11.83 -4.04 9.28
N ALA A 155 12.14 -2.95 8.58
CA ALA A 155 13.32 -2.86 7.72
C ALA A 155 14.61 -3.13 8.50
N ALA A 156 14.77 -2.48 9.66
CA ALA A 156 15.95 -2.68 10.51
C ALA A 156 16.02 -4.11 11.08
N ALA A 157 14.87 -4.67 11.49
CA ALA A 157 14.81 -5.99 12.09
C ALA A 157 15.07 -7.12 11.08
N TRP A 158 14.56 -6.99 9.84
CA TRP A 158 14.54 -8.08 8.85
C TRP A 158 15.56 -7.96 7.72
N ALA A 159 16.31 -6.86 7.65
CA ALA A 159 17.42 -6.72 6.71
C ALA A 159 18.47 -7.86 6.82
N PRO A 160 18.85 -8.34 8.02
CA PRO A 160 19.74 -9.50 8.15
C PRO A 160 19.18 -10.79 7.55
N ASN A 161 17.85 -10.89 7.44
CA ASN A 161 17.13 -12.02 6.83
C ASN A 161 16.92 -11.84 5.32
N GLY A 162 17.48 -10.81 4.70
CA GLY A 162 17.36 -10.52 3.28
C GLY A 162 16.05 -9.83 2.87
N ILE A 163 15.14 -9.53 3.80
CA ILE A 163 13.85 -8.88 3.50
C ILE A 163 14.04 -7.36 3.44
N ARG A 164 13.56 -6.73 2.37
CA ARG A 164 13.51 -5.27 2.24
C ARG A 164 12.09 -4.77 2.55
N VAL A 165 11.97 -3.72 3.36
CA VAL A 165 10.68 -3.13 3.73
C VAL A 165 10.73 -1.63 3.48
N ASN A 166 9.85 -1.13 2.59
CA ASN A 166 9.79 0.27 2.22
C ASN A 166 8.35 0.80 2.27
N ALA A 167 8.19 2.11 2.33
CA ALA A 167 6.89 2.76 2.27
C ALA A 167 6.80 3.70 1.05
N LEU A 168 5.64 3.71 0.39
CA LEU A 168 5.23 4.74 -0.55
C LEU A 168 4.31 5.73 0.16
N VAL A 169 4.48 7.01 -0.14
CA VAL A 169 3.63 8.09 0.36
C VAL A 169 2.95 8.76 -0.83
N PRO A 170 1.79 8.23 -1.27
CA PRO A 170 1.04 8.84 -2.35
C PRO A 170 0.53 10.23 -1.94
N GLY A 171 0.59 11.15 -2.88
CA GLY A 171 -0.08 12.44 -2.80
C GLY A 171 -1.57 12.32 -3.13
N TRP A 172 -2.09 13.34 -3.81
CA TRP A 172 -3.46 13.34 -4.30
C TRP A 172 -3.54 12.56 -5.62
N ILE A 173 -4.01 11.31 -5.53
CA ILE A 173 -4.08 10.35 -6.65
C ILE A 173 -5.53 10.17 -7.09
N GLU A 174 -5.77 10.09 -8.39
CA GLU A 174 -7.07 9.88 -9.02
C GLU A 174 -7.59 8.45 -8.81
N THR A 175 -8.39 8.26 -7.76
CA THR A 175 -9.01 6.98 -7.42
C THR A 175 -10.47 7.19 -7.00
N ALA A 176 -11.21 6.10 -6.82
CA ALA A 176 -12.54 6.17 -6.22
C ALA A 176 -12.51 6.76 -4.80
N PHE A 177 -11.45 6.50 -4.03
CA PHE A 177 -11.24 6.99 -2.67
C PHE A 177 -11.16 8.53 -2.60
N THR A 178 -10.65 9.19 -3.62
CA THR A 178 -10.47 10.65 -3.69
C THR A 178 -11.51 11.35 -4.55
N LYS A 179 -12.43 10.61 -5.19
CA LYS A 179 -13.39 11.13 -6.19
C LYS A 179 -14.25 12.28 -5.64
N ALA A 180 -14.73 12.18 -4.40
CA ALA A 180 -15.56 13.22 -3.80
C ALA A 180 -14.82 14.54 -3.67
N ILE A 181 -13.55 14.51 -3.22
CA ILE A 181 -12.70 15.70 -3.05
C ILE A 181 -12.32 16.29 -4.41
N ARG A 182 -12.01 15.44 -5.40
CA ARG A 182 -11.67 15.88 -6.75
C ARG A 182 -12.84 16.57 -7.44
N ASN A 183 -14.06 16.13 -7.15
CA ASN A 183 -15.28 16.71 -7.72
C ASN A 183 -15.76 17.99 -6.97
N ASP A 184 -15.20 18.29 -5.81
CA ASP A 184 -15.47 19.55 -5.09
C ASP A 184 -14.54 20.65 -5.60
N PRO A 185 -15.09 21.73 -6.25
CA PRO A 185 -14.26 22.73 -6.92
C PRO A 185 -13.28 23.47 -6.00
N GLU A 186 -13.67 23.75 -4.77
CA GLU A 186 -12.83 24.47 -3.80
C GLU A 186 -11.67 23.58 -3.34
N SER A 187 -11.97 22.36 -2.88
CA SER A 187 -10.95 21.40 -2.45
C SER A 187 -9.98 21.07 -3.60
N ASN A 188 -10.51 20.86 -4.80
CA ASN A 188 -9.70 20.58 -5.99
C ASN A 188 -8.74 21.72 -6.29
N LYS A 189 -9.22 22.96 -6.29
CA LYS A 189 -8.42 24.17 -6.52
C LYS A 189 -7.29 24.31 -5.51
N ASP A 190 -7.59 24.09 -4.22
CA ASP A 190 -6.62 24.21 -3.13
C ASP A 190 -5.53 23.13 -3.23
N ILE A 191 -5.91 21.90 -3.58
CA ILE A 191 -4.98 20.79 -3.81
C ILE A 191 -4.04 21.13 -4.98
N LEU A 192 -4.58 21.55 -6.12
CA LEU A 192 -3.80 21.89 -7.30
C LEU A 192 -2.86 23.06 -7.03
N LYS A 193 -3.32 24.09 -6.31
CA LYS A 193 -2.50 25.24 -5.93
C LYS A 193 -1.31 24.83 -5.05
N ARG A 194 -1.49 23.86 -4.16
CA ARG A 194 -0.43 23.38 -3.27
C ARG A 194 0.49 22.34 -3.94
N THR A 195 0.04 21.68 -4.99
CA THR A 195 0.82 20.67 -5.71
C THR A 195 1.70 21.38 -6.77
N PRO A 196 3.05 21.40 -6.66
CA PRO A 196 3.92 22.07 -7.64
C PRO A 196 3.74 21.58 -9.08
N MET A 197 3.47 20.28 -9.29
CA MET A 197 3.18 19.75 -10.63
C MET A 197 1.80 20.16 -11.17
N GLY A 198 0.95 20.84 -10.39
CA GLY A 198 -0.31 21.42 -10.83
C GLY A 198 -1.39 20.44 -11.28
N ARG A 199 -1.27 19.18 -10.91
CA ARG A 199 -2.21 18.12 -11.29
C ARG A 199 -2.34 17.03 -10.23
N TRP A 200 -3.37 16.24 -10.34
CA TRP A 200 -3.49 14.97 -9.63
C TRP A 200 -2.49 13.95 -10.20
N GLY A 201 -2.02 13.05 -9.33
CA GLY A 201 -1.27 11.88 -9.76
C GLY A 201 -2.20 10.77 -10.25
N ARG A 202 -1.69 9.86 -11.04
CA ARG A 202 -2.42 8.66 -11.50
C ARG A 202 -1.96 7.44 -10.70
N PRO A 203 -2.83 6.41 -10.53
CA PRO A 203 -2.45 5.16 -9.87
C PRO A 203 -1.20 4.52 -10.45
N GLU A 204 -1.03 4.57 -11.78
CA GLU A 204 0.12 3.97 -12.49
C GLU A 204 1.44 4.66 -12.12
N GLU A 205 1.43 5.93 -11.72
CA GLU A 205 2.64 6.64 -11.27
C GLU A 205 3.09 6.14 -9.89
N VAL A 206 2.14 5.71 -9.04
CA VAL A 206 2.46 5.05 -7.76
C VAL A 206 2.90 3.61 -8.00
N ALA A 207 2.25 2.92 -8.94
CA ALA A 207 2.62 1.55 -9.31
C ALA A 207 4.06 1.47 -9.85
N ALA A 208 4.49 2.42 -10.68
CA ALA A 208 5.86 2.48 -11.18
C ALA A 208 6.90 2.57 -10.03
N ALA A 209 6.60 3.36 -8.99
CA ALA A 209 7.46 3.46 -7.81
C ALA A 209 7.44 2.16 -6.97
N ALA A 210 6.28 1.50 -6.87
CA ALA A 210 6.17 0.20 -6.22
C ALA A 210 7.01 -0.85 -6.95
N MET A 211 6.88 -0.93 -8.27
CA MET A 211 7.67 -1.83 -9.12
C MET A 211 9.17 -1.66 -8.88
N PHE A 212 9.64 -0.41 -8.86
CA PHE A 212 11.05 -0.12 -8.55
C PHE A 212 11.46 -0.64 -7.17
N LEU A 213 10.70 -0.35 -6.12
CA LEU A 213 11.03 -0.77 -4.75
C LEU A 213 10.95 -2.30 -4.56
N LEU A 214 10.08 -2.97 -5.29
CA LEU A 214 9.94 -4.43 -5.25
C LEU A 214 11.06 -5.13 -6.04
N SER A 215 11.64 -4.49 -7.06
CA SER A 215 12.63 -5.05 -7.97
C SER A 215 14.03 -5.19 -7.36
N SER A 216 14.88 -5.95 -8.04
CA SER A 216 16.31 -6.10 -7.72
C SER A 216 17.10 -4.79 -7.86
N LYS A 217 16.60 -3.82 -8.63
CA LYS A 217 17.20 -2.48 -8.77
C LYS A 217 17.20 -1.68 -7.47
N ALA A 218 16.32 -2.04 -6.52
CA ALA A 218 16.25 -1.47 -5.18
C ALA A 218 16.96 -2.34 -4.11
N SER A 219 17.90 -3.21 -4.51
CA SER A 219 18.57 -4.18 -3.61
C SER A 219 19.28 -3.57 -2.41
N PHE A 220 19.65 -2.29 -2.45
CA PHE A 220 20.27 -1.58 -1.32
C PHE A 220 19.34 -0.52 -0.69
N ILE A 221 18.02 -0.66 -0.92
CA ILE A 221 17.01 0.25 -0.39
C ILE A 221 16.08 -0.51 0.55
N THR A 222 16.17 -0.18 1.85
CA THR A 222 15.26 -0.67 2.89
C THR A 222 15.01 0.44 3.93
N GLY A 223 13.81 0.51 4.49
CA GLY A 223 13.39 1.57 5.42
C GLY A 223 13.11 2.92 4.75
N ALA A 224 13.14 2.98 3.42
CA ALA A 224 12.84 4.21 2.68
C ALA A 224 11.36 4.58 2.78
N VAL A 225 11.10 5.89 2.81
CA VAL A 225 9.77 6.50 2.75
C VAL A 225 9.76 7.40 1.54
N LEU A 226 9.15 6.92 0.44
CA LEU A 226 9.22 7.58 -0.87
C LEU A 226 7.92 8.31 -1.19
N PRO A 227 7.91 9.65 -1.24
CA PRO A 227 6.77 10.42 -1.71
C PRO A 227 6.56 10.30 -3.23
N ILE A 228 5.29 10.12 -3.63
CA ILE A 228 4.82 10.21 -5.01
C ILE A 228 3.67 11.21 -5.01
N ASP A 229 3.99 12.49 -4.90
CA ASP A 229 3.04 13.53 -4.47
C ASP A 229 3.05 14.80 -5.34
N GLY A 230 3.78 14.81 -6.45
CA GLY A 230 3.92 15.98 -7.32
C GLY A 230 4.55 17.19 -6.62
N GLY A 231 5.30 16.95 -5.53
CA GLY A 231 5.95 17.99 -4.73
C GLY A 231 5.08 18.59 -3.62
N TYR A 232 3.96 17.96 -3.28
CA TYR A 232 3.02 18.49 -2.27
C TYR A 232 3.65 18.67 -0.88
N LEU A 233 4.56 17.77 -0.47
CA LEU A 233 5.21 17.80 0.84
C LEU A 233 6.31 18.85 0.99
N ILE A 234 6.87 19.33 -0.11
CA ILE A 234 7.99 20.29 -0.07
C ILE A 234 7.54 21.75 -0.11
N ARG A 235 6.23 22.01 -0.07
CA ARG A 235 5.65 23.35 -0.16
C ARG A 235 4.69 23.68 0.98
#